data_266afe042cb7cdb9e5ae8552e9816706
#
_entry.id   266afe042cb7cdb9e5ae8552e9816706
#
_cell.length_a   1.000
_cell.length_b   1.000
_cell.length_c   1.000
_cell.angle_alpha   90.00
_cell.angle_beta   90.00
_cell.angle_gamma   90.00
#
_symmetry.space_group_name_H-M   'P 1'
#
loop_
_entity.id
_entity.type
_entity.pdbx_description
1 polymer ?
#
loop_
_entity_poly.entity_id
_entity_poly.type
_entity_poly.pdbx_seq_one_letter_code
_entity_poly.pdbx_strand_id
1 'polypeptide(L)'
;IEAAEGVTTGVSAADRITTVRAAIADGAKPSDLNRPGHVFPLRAQAGGVLTRGGHTEATIDLMTLAGFKPAGVLCELTNDDGTMA
;
A
#
# COMPACT_ATOMS: atom_id res chain seq x y z
N ILE A 1 -9.34 -1.08 -2.34
CA ILE A 1 -9.36 -0.42 -3.66
C ILE A 1 -8.90 -1.35 -4.76
N GLU A 2 -9.20 -0.95 -5.97
CA GLU A 2 -8.78 -1.63 -7.19
C GLU A 2 -8.52 -0.59 -8.26
N ALA A 3 -7.53 -0.81 -9.15
CA ALA A 3 -7.36 0.07 -10.29
C ALA A 3 -8.62 0.03 -11.18
N ALA A 4 -9.06 1.20 -11.66
CA ALA A 4 -10.21 1.29 -12.56
C ALA A 4 -9.95 0.63 -13.92
N GLU A 5 -8.68 0.60 -14.34
CA GLU A 5 -8.25 0.06 -15.64
C GLU A 5 -6.99 -0.79 -15.47
N GLY A 6 -6.77 -1.72 -16.38
CA GLY A 6 -5.54 -2.50 -16.48
C GLY A 6 -5.47 -3.71 -15.56
N VAL A 7 -6.57 -4.09 -14.90
CA VAL A 7 -6.65 -5.28 -14.06
C VAL A 7 -7.73 -6.23 -14.56
N THR A 8 -7.60 -7.50 -14.16
CA THR A 8 -8.62 -8.53 -14.42
C THR A 8 -9.44 -8.77 -13.14
N THR A 9 -9.10 -9.81 -12.36
CA THR A 9 -9.81 -10.08 -11.09
C THR A 9 -9.31 -9.22 -9.93
N GLY A 10 -8.16 -8.57 -10.08
CA GLY A 10 -7.56 -7.74 -9.04
C GLY A 10 -6.71 -8.50 -8.03
N VAL A 11 -6.67 -9.81 -8.09
CA VAL A 11 -6.09 -10.67 -7.04
C VAL A 11 -4.63 -11.03 -7.30
N SER A 12 -4.24 -11.17 -8.57
CA SER A 12 -2.87 -11.54 -8.93
C SER A 12 -1.86 -10.49 -8.44
N ALA A 13 -0.61 -10.89 -8.27
CA ALA A 13 0.46 -9.95 -7.93
C ALA A 13 0.55 -8.83 -8.98
N ALA A 14 0.42 -9.17 -10.26
CA ALA A 14 0.44 -8.19 -11.35
C ALA A 14 -0.71 -7.18 -11.22
N ASP A 15 -1.93 -7.63 -10.93
CA ASP A 15 -3.08 -6.77 -10.74
C ASP A 15 -2.94 -5.89 -9.50
N ARG A 16 -2.43 -6.44 -8.39
CA ARG A 16 -2.18 -5.67 -7.17
C ARG A 16 -1.15 -4.57 -7.38
N ILE A 17 -0.08 -4.85 -8.11
CA ILE A 17 0.92 -3.85 -8.47
C ILE A 17 0.30 -2.74 -9.34
N THR A 18 -0.53 -3.11 -10.30
CA THR A 18 -1.24 -2.12 -11.13
C THR A 18 -2.10 -1.19 -10.27
N THR A 19 -2.82 -1.73 -9.30
CA THR A 19 -3.63 -0.94 -8.36
C THR A 19 -2.75 -0.01 -7.50
N VAL A 20 -1.66 -0.52 -6.94
CA VAL A 20 -0.73 0.30 -6.14
C VAL A 20 -0.16 1.44 -6.97
N ARG A 21 0.31 1.16 -8.18
CA ARG A 21 0.87 2.19 -9.08
C ARG A 21 -0.17 3.24 -9.45
N ALA A 22 -1.41 2.85 -9.70
CA ALA A 22 -2.49 3.79 -9.97
C ALA A 22 -2.76 4.70 -8.77
N ALA A 23 -2.74 4.14 -7.55
CA ALA A 23 -3.01 4.88 -6.32
C ALA A 23 -1.93 5.91 -5.99
N ILE A 24 -0.67 5.62 -6.28
CA ILE A 24 0.46 6.50 -5.92
C ILE A 24 0.97 7.34 -7.09
N ALA A 25 0.37 7.22 -8.27
CA ALA A 25 0.78 7.98 -9.45
C ALA A 25 0.64 9.48 -9.21
N ASP A 26 1.56 10.26 -9.77
CA ASP A 26 1.44 11.71 -9.76
C ASP A 26 0.17 12.10 -10.52
N GLY A 27 -0.64 12.97 -9.91
CA GLY A 27 -1.92 13.37 -10.50
C GLY A 27 -3.03 12.33 -10.38
N ALA A 28 -2.87 11.28 -9.56
CA ALA A 28 -3.91 10.30 -9.32
C ALA A 28 -5.21 10.96 -8.83
N LYS A 29 -6.34 10.49 -9.34
CA LYS A 29 -7.68 10.98 -9.03
C LYS A 29 -8.52 9.85 -8.43
N PRO A 30 -9.54 10.17 -7.62
CA PRO A 30 -10.45 9.14 -7.09
C PRO A 30 -11.06 8.26 -8.18
N SER A 31 -11.30 8.79 -9.37
CA SER A 31 -11.85 8.04 -10.50
C SER A 31 -10.89 7.00 -11.09
N ASP A 32 -9.60 7.06 -10.75
CA ASP A 32 -8.60 6.07 -11.18
C ASP A 32 -8.71 4.76 -10.39
N LEU A 33 -9.51 4.75 -9.33
CA LEU A 33 -9.67 3.63 -8.43
C LEU A 33 -11.14 3.28 -8.24
N ASN A 34 -11.41 1.99 -8.17
CA ASN A 34 -12.72 1.45 -7.79
C ASN A 34 -12.72 1.03 -6.32
N ARG A 35 -13.89 0.99 -5.72
CA ARG A 35 -14.14 0.52 -4.35
C ARG A 35 -15.40 -0.34 -4.33
N PRO A 36 -15.36 -1.51 -3.66
CA PRO A 36 -14.23 -2.11 -2.94
C PRO A 36 -13.19 -2.72 -3.88
N GLY A 37 -12.12 -3.28 -3.30
CA GLY A 37 -11.08 -3.97 -4.05
C GLY A 37 -10.23 -4.86 -3.15
N HIS A 38 -9.09 -5.33 -3.66
CA HIS A 38 -8.22 -6.29 -2.99
C HIS A 38 -7.00 -5.65 -2.31
N VAL A 39 -6.78 -4.36 -2.52
CA VAL A 39 -5.66 -3.64 -1.91
C VAL A 39 -6.21 -2.69 -0.84
N PHE A 40 -5.70 -2.80 0.38
CA PHE A 40 -6.11 -1.96 1.51
C PHE A 40 -5.16 -0.78 1.65
N PRO A 41 -5.61 0.45 1.38
CA PRO A 41 -4.81 1.63 1.65
C PRO A 41 -4.80 1.91 3.15
N LEU A 42 -3.60 2.12 3.70
CA LEU A 42 -3.41 2.54 5.08
C LEU A 42 -2.79 3.93 5.08
N ARG A 43 -3.24 4.76 6.00
CA ARG A 43 -2.72 6.12 6.13
C ARG A 43 -1.86 6.23 7.39
N ALA A 44 -0.56 6.55 7.19
CA ALA A 44 0.35 6.79 8.28
C ALA A 44 0.00 8.09 9.02
N GLN A 45 0.26 8.12 10.32
CA GLN A 45 0.18 9.35 11.10
C GLN A 45 1.27 10.33 10.68
N ALA A 46 0.92 11.61 10.64
CA ALA A 46 1.90 12.67 10.46
C ALA A 46 2.94 12.63 11.59
N GLY A 47 4.22 12.81 11.25
CA GLY A 47 5.31 12.71 12.21
C GLY A 47 5.98 11.34 12.26
N GLY A 48 5.44 10.35 11.56
CA GLY A 48 6.09 9.03 11.40
C GLY A 48 6.18 8.23 12.68
N VAL A 49 7.23 7.42 12.79
CA VAL A 49 7.41 6.49 13.92
C VAL A 49 7.57 7.19 15.27
N LEU A 50 7.99 8.45 15.29
CA LEU A 50 8.09 9.21 16.52
C LEU A 50 6.73 9.62 17.08
N THR A 51 5.69 9.65 16.24
CA THR A 51 4.31 9.93 16.63
C THR A 51 3.54 8.65 16.90
N ARG A 52 3.71 7.63 16.05
CA ARG A 52 3.08 6.32 16.19
C ARG A 52 4.08 5.23 15.79
N GLY A 53 4.46 4.38 16.72
CA GLY A 53 5.42 3.29 16.50
C GLY A 53 4.81 2.10 15.76
N GLY A 54 4.20 2.31 14.60
CA GLY A 54 3.55 1.29 13.80
C GLY A 54 4.31 0.94 12.52
N HIS A 55 4.02 -0.24 11.96
CA HIS A 55 4.60 -0.67 10.68
C HIS A 55 4.24 0.26 9.53
N THR A 56 3.05 0.85 9.56
CA THR A 56 2.61 1.82 8.55
C THR A 56 3.53 3.04 8.54
N GLU A 57 3.78 3.62 9.71
CA GLU A 57 4.67 4.77 9.85
C GLU A 57 6.11 4.41 9.51
N ALA A 58 6.58 3.23 9.92
CA ALA A 58 7.92 2.74 9.59
C ALA A 58 8.10 2.60 8.07
N THR A 59 7.10 2.10 7.36
CA THR A 59 7.13 1.98 5.90
C THR A 59 7.34 3.34 5.26
N ILE A 60 6.58 4.35 5.65
CA ILE A 60 6.69 5.70 5.11
C ILE A 60 8.06 6.32 5.43
N ASP A 61 8.54 6.18 6.66
CA ASP A 61 9.83 6.72 7.07
C ASP A 61 10.99 6.07 6.29
N LEU A 62 10.96 4.75 6.12
CA LEU A 62 11.98 4.03 5.34
C LEU A 62 11.99 4.46 3.87
N MET A 63 10.84 4.60 3.25
CA MET A 63 10.75 5.04 1.86
C MET A 63 11.28 6.47 1.71
N THR A 64 10.95 7.34 2.63
CA THR A 64 11.44 8.73 2.64
C THR A 64 12.95 8.79 2.82
N LEU A 65 13.50 8.03 3.78
CA LEU A 65 14.96 7.95 4.01
C LEU A 65 15.71 7.38 2.81
N ALA A 66 15.09 6.47 2.08
CA ALA A 66 15.68 5.89 0.87
C ALA A 66 15.58 6.82 -0.36
N GLY A 67 14.93 7.97 -0.23
CA GLY A 67 14.78 8.94 -1.32
C GLY A 67 13.64 8.61 -2.28
N PHE A 68 12.74 7.73 -1.89
CA PHE A 68 11.56 7.39 -2.69
C PHE A 68 10.34 8.22 -2.27
N LYS A 69 9.30 8.15 -3.09
CA LYS A 69 7.98 8.67 -2.76
C LYS A 69 7.50 8.06 -1.42
N PRO A 70 6.82 8.83 -0.54
CA PRO A 70 6.39 8.33 0.77
C PRO A 70 5.18 7.38 0.66
N ALA A 71 5.38 6.28 0.01
CA ALA A 71 4.40 5.21 -0.18
C ALA A 71 5.15 3.88 -0.25
N GLY A 72 4.56 2.82 0.27
CA GLY A 72 5.17 1.52 0.25
C GLY A 72 4.12 0.42 0.41
N VAL A 73 4.53 -0.80 0.11
CA VAL A 73 3.71 -1.99 0.32
C VAL A 73 4.26 -2.73 1.53
N LEU A 74 3.39 -3.13 2.43
CA LEU A 74 3.76 -3.99 3.55
C LEU A 74 2.90 -5.25 3.55
N CYS A 75 3.52 -6.34 4.00
CA CYS A 75 2.86 -7.62 4.09
C CYS A 75 3.44 -8.37 5.29
N GLU A 76 2.58 -8.80 6.19
CA GLU A 76 2.97 -9.51 7.40
C GLU A 76 3.41 -10.93 7.07
N LEU A 77 4.45 -11.40 7.76
CA LEU A 77 4.85 -12.80 7.70
C LEU A 77 4.09 -13.59 8.76
N THR A 78 3.60 -14.74 8.36
CA THR A 78 2.93 -15.66 9.27
C THR A 78 3.72 -16.96 9.41
N ASN A 79 3.57 -17.62 10.55
CA ASN A 79 4.05 -18.98 10.75
C ASN A 79 3.13 -19.96 10.01
N ASP A 80 3.63 -21.18 9.81
CA ASP A 80 2.86 -22.23 9.10
C ASP A 80 1.56 -22.59 9.83
N ASP A 81 1.50 -22.40 11.15
CA ASP A 81 0.29 -22.63 11.96
C ASP A 81 -0.73 -21.49 11.90
N GLY A 82 -0.44 -20.44 11.14
CA GLY A 82 -1.32 -19.28 10.99
C GLY A 82 -1.13 -18.17 12.01
N THR A 83 -0.22 -18.34 12.97
CA THR A 83 0.12 -17.25 13.90
C THR A 83 1.10 -16.28 13.27
N MET A 84 1.18 -15.08 13.84
CA MET A 84 2.13 -14.07 13.34
C MET A 84 3.57 -14.45 13.70
N ALA A 85 4.46 -14.25 12.74
CA ALA A 85 5.88 -14.51 12.94
C ALA A 85 6.53 -13.49 13.89
#